data_fa36460ad2648415b3f77b89c71d6cbe
#
_entry.id   fa36460ad2648415b3f77b89c71d6cbe
#
_cell.length_a   1.000
_cell.length_b   1.000
_cell.length_c   1.000
_cell.angle_alpha   90.00
_cell.angle_beta   90.00
_cell.angle_gamma   90.00
#
_symmetry.space_group_name_H-M   'P 1'
#
loop_
_entity.id
_entity.type
_entity.pdbx_description
1 polymer ?
#
loop_
_entity_poly.entity_id
_entity_poly.type
_entity_poly.pdbx_seq_one_letter_code
_entity_poly.pdbx_strand_id
1 'polypeptide(L)'
;MDLLPAEAVRGEFAHSTTYLNTATCGVLPRDAVAEVRLLAEAAGAGIPAGFGDFDRVERVREAYARIVGVATDRVAVGAAVSTSVGLISAALPAGSEVLCPEGDFASVINPFMVRDDLKVRFAPLESLADAVGPDTALVALSAVQSADGRTADLAGVRAATTAHGARMLVDASQAAGWLPFDASPYEYTVAAGYKWLLASRGVSYLTVSEEAQDTLTPLHAGWVAAESMWDSTYGPLTRLAHGARRFDESPAFLGYHAAGPSLALLERIGIDAVHAHDTALAARYRAGLARLGHEPVPGGAPIVSVPGLAGRQGALLSAGVVTAARAGNLRASFHLYNTEADVDRLLNALEG
;
A
#
# COMPACT_ATOMS: atom_id res chain seq x y z
N MET A 1 -16.49 -18.82 -7.01
CA MET A 1 -16.03 -17.59 -6.31
C MET A 1 -16.83 -16.47 -6.94
N ASP A 2 -17.71 -15.85 -6.18
CA ASP A 2 -18.71 -14.94 -6.75
C ASP A 2 -18.10 -13.55 -6.88
N LEU A 3 -18.28 -12.96 -8.07
CA LEU A 3 -17.95 -11.56 -8.32
C LEU A 3 -18.84 -10.67 -7.46
N LEU A 4 -18.32 -9.51 -7.06
CA LEU A 4 -19.15 -8.47 -6.44
C LEU A 4 -20.33 -8.16 -7.36
N PRO A 5 -21.57 -8.12 -6.84
CA PRO A 5 -22.69 -7.66 -7.65
C PRO A 5 -22.38 -6.27 -8.20
N ALA A 6 -22.52 -6.07 -9.51
CA ALA A 6 -22.26 -4.78 -10.14
C ALA A 6 -23.05 -3.64 -9.45
N GLU A 7 -24.17 -3.96 -8.83
CA GLU A 7 -25.02 -3.04 -8.05
C GLU A 7 -24.33 -2.52 -6.78
N ALA A 8 -23.45 -3.33 -6.15
CA ALA A 8 -22.77 -2.96 -4.91
C ALA A 8 -21.75 -1.82 -5.10
N VAL A 9 -21.23 -1.67 -6.32
CA VAL A 9 -20.25 -0.64 -6.70
C VAL A 9 -20.74 0.29 -7.80
N ARG A 10 -21.93 0.02 -8.36
CA ARG A 10 -22.54 0.88 -9.38
C ARG A 10 -22.78 2.26 -8.81
N GLY A 11 -22.26 3.30 -9.48
CA GLY A 11 -22.39 4.67 -9.05
C GLY A 11 -21.29 5.16 -8.09
N GLU A 12 -20.48 4.27 -7.52
CA GLU A 12 -19.38 4.68 -6.63
C GLU A 12 -18.20 5.31 -7.40
N PHE A 13 -18.05 4.99 -8.68
CA PHE A 13 -16.97 5.50 -9.53
C PHE A 13 -17.49 6.21 -10.78
N ALA A 14 -16.66 7.11 -11.35
CA ALA A 14 -16.99 7.91 -12.52
C ALA A 14 -15.97 7.80 -13.66
N HIS A 15 -15.07 6.79 -13.59
CA HIS A 15 -14.07 6.59 -14.65
C HIS A 15 -14.72 6.22 -15.98
N SER A 16 -14.12 6.69 -17.08
CA SER A 16 -14.63 6.51 -18.45
C SER A 16 -13.75 5.59 -19.32
N THR A 17 -12.68 5.07 -18.75
CA THR A 17 -11.73 4.17 -19.43
C THR A 17 -11.80 2.78 -18.82
N THR A 18 -11.36 1.76 -19.54
CA THR A 18 -11.05 0.47 -18.94
C THR A 18 -9.76 0.60 -18.14
N TYR A 19 -9.91 0.95 -16.85
CA TYR A 19 -8.79 1.29 -15.99
C TYR A 19 -8.28 0.05 -15.25
N LEU A 20 -7.15 -0.48 -15.66
CA LEU A 20 -6.53 -1.72 -15.16
C LEU A 20 -5.13 -1.43 -14.56
N ASN A 21 -4.99 -0.36 -13.79
CA ASN A 21 -3.70 0.11 -13.30
C ASN A 21 -3.70 0.50 -11.81
N THR A 22 -4.53 -0.15 -11.00
CA THR A 22 -4.64 0.08 -9.55
C THR A 22 -3.31 -0.07 -8.83
N ALA A 23 -2.47 -1.04 -9.25
CA ALA A 23 -1.14 -1.24 -8.69
C ALA A 23 -0.19 -0.02 -8.87
N THR A 24 -0.51 0.93 -9.76
CA THR A 24 0.17 2.24 -9.86
C THR A 24 -0.58 3.30 -9.05
N CYS A 25 -1.90 3.42 -9.25
CA CYS A 25 -2.77 4.35 -8.56
C CYS A 25 -4.22 3.86 -8.67
N GLY A 26 -4.97 3.85 -7.59
CA GLY A 26 -6.40 3.52 -7.60
C GLY A 26 -7.26 4.65 -8.16
N VAL A 27 -8.48 4.34 -8.60
CA VAL A 27 -9.48 5.34 -8.98
C VAL A 27 -10.17 5.82 -7.71
N LEU A 28 -10.27 7.13 -7.53
CA LEU A 28 -10.99 7.70 -6.38
C LEU A 28 -12.50 7.44 -6.51
N PRO A 29 -13.17 7.00 -5.44
CA PRO A 29 -14.64 6.99 -5.38
C PRO A 29 -15.23 8.39 -5.54
N ARG A 30 -16.49 8.49 -5.99
CA ARG A 30 -17.18 9.77 -6.19
C ARG A 30 -17.22 10.63 -4.94
N ASP A 31 -17.48 10.02 -3.78
CA ASP A 31 -17.55 10.75 -2.52
C ASP A 31 -16.17 11.28 -2.11
N ALA A 32 -15.09 10.54 -2.37
CA ALA A 32 -13.73 11.01 -2.15
C ALA A 32 -13.40 12.21 -3.07
N VAL A 33 -13.83 12.16 -4.35
CA VAL A 33 -13.68 13.27 -5.29
C VAL A 33 -14.48 14.49 -4.83
N ALA A 34 -15.72 14.28 -4.35
CA ALA A 34 -16.57 15.36 -3.85
C ALA A 34 -15.95 16.07 -2.63
N GLU A 35 -15.41 15.30 -1.67
CA GLU A 35 -14.70 15.86 -0.49
C GLU A 35 -13.49 16.70 -0.90
N VAL A 36 -12.62 16.18 -1.78
CA VAL A 36 -11.44 16.93 -2.26
C VAL A 36 -11.86 18.22 -2.98
N ARG A 37 -12.90 18.14 -3.80
CA ARG A 37 -13.40 19.30 -4.53
C ARG A 37 -13.91 20.39 -3.57
N LEU A 38 -14.73 20.02 -2.59
CA LEU A 38 -15.25 20.96 -1.58
C LEU A 38 -14.10 21.65 -0.82
N LEU A 39 -13.10 20.91 -0.41
CA LEU A 39 -11.94 21.47 0.29
C LEU A 39 -11.10 22.38 -0.59
N ALA A 40 -10.87 22.00 -1.85
CA ALA A 40 -10.11 22.82 -2.79
C ALA A 40 -10.83 24.12 -3.11
N GLU A 41 -12.16 24.10 -3.31
CA GLU A 41 -13.01 25.27 -3.54
C GLU A 41 -13.01 26.19 -2.30
N ALA A 42 -13.16 25.62 -1.09
CA ALA A 42 -13.11 26.37 0.16
C ALA A 42 -11.75 27.06 0.36
N ALA A 43 -10.64 26.33 0.12
CA ALA A 43 -9.32 26.90 0.20
C ALA A 43 -9.10 28.05 -0.80
N GLY A 44 -9.59 27.90 -2.04
CA GLY A 44 -9.55 28.95 -3.06
C GLY A 44 -10.38 30.18 -2.68
N ALA A 45 -11.43 30.01 -1.89
CA ALA A 45 -12.27 31.09 -1.37
C ALA A 45 -11.75 31.71 -0.04
N GLY A 46 -10.64 31.20 0.52
CA GLY A 46 -10.11 31.63 1.81
C GLY A 46 -10.94 31.17 3.00
N ILE A 47 -11.75 30.12 2.83
CA ILE A 47 -12.56 29.53 3.89
C ILE A 47 -11.73 28.43 4.57
N PRO A 48 -11.52 28.48 5.91
CA PRO A 48 -10.72 27.49 6.62
C PRO A 48 -11.51 26.19 6.84
N ALA A 49 -11.90 25.50 5.77
CA ALA A 49 -12.61 24.24 5.83
C ALA A 49 -11.64 23.05 5.70
N GLY A 50 -11.69 22.12 6.64
CA GLY A 50 -10.96 20.87 6.60
C GLY A 50 -9.45 20.93 6.88
N PHE A 51 -8.82 22.09 6.81
CA PHE A 51 -7.43 22.28 7.20
C PHE A 51 -7.35 22.35 8.74
N GLY A 52 -6.68 21.37 9.34
CA GLY A 52 -6.67 21.20 10.80
C GLY A 52 -7.79 20.31 11.34
N ASP A 53 -8.56 19.64 10.49
CA ASP A 53 -9.54 18.61 10.90
C ASP A 53 -8.82 17.31 11.28
N PHE A 54 -8.20 17.33 12.47
CA PHE A 54 -7.51 16.15 13.02
C PHE A 54 -8.49 15.04 13.41
N ASP A 55 -9.73 15.36 13.72
CA ASP A 55 -10.76 14.33 13.99
C ASP A 55 -11.03 13.49 12.73
N ARG A 56 -10.97 14.08 11.55
CA ARG A 56 -11.07 13.34 10.28
C ARG A 56 -9.86 12.42 10.10
N VAL A 57 -8.66 12.92 10.37
CA VAL A 57 -7.43 12.12 10.29
C VAL A 57 -7.50 10.94 11.26
N GLU A 58 -8.01 11.15 12.47
CA GLU A 58 -8.17 10.10 13.48
C GLU A 58 -9.17 9.03 13.02
N ARG A 59 -10.33 9.40 12.48
CA ARG A 59 -11.28 8.43 11.89
C ARG A 59 -10.67 7.62 10.75
N VAL A 60 -9.81 8.23 9.93
CA VAL A 60 -9.08 7.51 8.86
C VAL A 60 -8.06 6.54 9.45
N ARG A 61 -7.34 6.92 10.51
CA ARG A 61 -6.43 6.03 11.27
C ARG A 61 -7.17 4.82 11.81
N GLU A 62 -8.31 5.05 12.47
CA GLU A 62 -9.17 3.99 13.01
C GLU A 62 -9.67 3.03 11.92
N ALA A 63 -10.13 3.56 10.78
CA ALA A 63 -10.59 2.75 9.66
C ALA A 63 -9.46 1.89 9.07
N TYR A 64 -8.28 2.47 8.89
CA TYR A 64 -7.11 1.70 8.46
C TYR A 64 -6.71 0.62 9.46
N ALA A 65 -6.70 0.94 10.75
CA ALA A 65 -6.39 0.00 11.82
C ALA A 65 -7.32 -1.23 11.78
N ARG A 66 -8.64 -1.01 11.57
CA ARG A 66 -9.61 -2.11 11.40
C ARG A 66 -9.35 -2.94 10.14
N ILE A 67 -9.04 -2.30 9.02
CA ILE A 67 -8.75 -2.98 7.74
C ILE A 67 -7.54 -3.92 7.87
N VAL A 68 -6.53 -3.55 8.65
CA VAL A 68 -5.31 -4.34 8.80
C VAL A 68 -5.21 -5.07 10.14
N GLY A 69 -6.28 -5.12 10.94
CA GLY A 69 -6.40 -5.96 12.13
C GLY A 69 -5.52 -5.55 13.32
N VAL A 70 -5.26 -4.24 13.52
CA VAL A 70 -4.46 -3.75 14.66
C VAL A 70 -5.22 -2.75 15.51
N ALA A 71 -4.75 -2.51 16.73
CA ALA A 71 -5.24 -1.40 17.56
C ALA A 71 -4.81 -0.04 16.95
N THR A 72 -5.66 0.98 17.12
CA THR A 72 -5.45 2.31 16.53
C THR A 72 -4.15 2.96 17.01
N ASP A 73 -3.75 2.72 18.25
CA ASP A 73 -2.51 3.24 18.84
C ASP A 73 -1.23 2.63 18.26
N ARG A 74 -1.36 1.58 17.43
CA ARG A 74 -0.26 1.03 16.65
C ARG A 74 -0.09 1.71 15.29
N VAL A 75 -0.97 2.61 14.89
CA VAL A 75 -0.97 3.24 13.56
C VAL A 75 -0.46 4.68 13.63
N ALA A 76 0.55 5.00 12.85
CA ALA A 76 0.97 6.36 12.52
C ALA A 76 0.53 6.73 11.11
N VAL A 77 0.30 8.03 10.88
CA VAL A 77 -0.08 8.60 9.59
C VAL A 77 1.05 9.43 9.01
N GLY A 78 1.23 9.36 7.68
CA GLY A 78 2.29 10.05 6.99
C GLY A 78 1.98 10.29 5.52
N ALA A 79 2.98 10.73 4.75
CA ALA A 79 2.83 11.08 3.34
C ALA A 79 3.40 10.04 2.37
N ALA A 80 4.44 9.31 2.76
CA ALA A 80 5.14 8.38 1.88
C ALA A 80 5.72 7.18 2.63
N VAL A 81 5.64 6.01 2.02
CA VAL A 81 6.23 4.76 2.54
C VAL A 81 7.73 4.91 2.83
N SER A 82 8.48 5.54 1.90
CA SER A 82 9.93 5.70 2.06
C SER A 82 10.34 6.52 3.29
N THR A 83 9.50 7.46 3.76
CA THR A 83 9.73 8.21 5.00
C THR A 83 9.66 7.28 6.21
N SER A 84 8.63 6.46 6.29
CA SER A 84 8.47 5.47 7.38
C SER A 84 9.57 4.41 7.36
N VAL A 85 9.96 3.92 6.18
CA VAL A 85 11.09 2.98 6.05
C VAL A 85 12.42 3.66 6.45
N GLY A 86 12.59 4.93 6.10
CA GLY A 86 13.74 5.74 6.53
C GLY A 86 13.84 5.89 8.05
N LEU A 87 12.70 6.09 8.71
CA LEU A 87 12.62 6.13 10.18
C LEU A 87 13.09 4.80 10.80
N ILE A 88 12.61 3.67 10.27
CA ILE A 88 13.00 2.32 10.72
C ILE A 88 14.48 2.08 10.43
N SER A 89 14.95 2.44 9.24
CA SER A 89 16.37 2.34 8.87
C SER A 89 17.26 3.10 9.83
N ALA A 90 16.89 4.33 10.19
CA ALA A 90 17.67 5.19 11.10
C ALA A 90 17.77 4.61 12.52
N ALA A 91 16.84 3.78 12.94
CA ALA A 91 16.84 3.14 14.26
C ALA A 91 17.73 1.88 14.33
N LEU A 92 18.18 1.35 13.19
CA LEU A 92 19.06 0.18 13.18
C LEU A 92 20.49 0.57 13.61
N PRO A 93 21.11 -0.21 14.52
CA PRO A 93 22.52 -0.04 14.86
C PRO A 93 23.44 -0.20 13.65
N ALA A 94 24.56 0.50 13.65
CA ALA A 94 25.62 0.30 12.66
C ALA A 94 26.08 -1.17 12.62
N GLY A 95 26.32 -1.71 11.42
CA GLY A 95 26.68 -3.09 11.20
C GLY A 95 25.51 -4.07 11.12
N SER A 96 24.26 -3.62 11.38
CA SER A 96 23.06 -4.48 11.26
C SER A 96 22.91 -5.04 9.86
N GLU A 97 22.54 -6.32 9.76
CA GLU A 97 22.16 -6.95 8.49
C GLU A 97 20.67 -6.75 8.23
N VAL A 98 20.34 -6.26 7.02
CA VAL A 98 18.98 -6.17 6.51
C VAL A 98 18.84 -7.09 5.31
N LEU A 99 17.92 -8.05 5.38
CA LEU A 99 17.62 -8.97 4.29
C LEU A 99 16.41 -8.47 3.50
N CYS A 100 16.54 -8.35 2.17
CA CYS A 100 15.50 -7.92 1.26
C CYS A 100 15.31 -8.91 0.11
N PRO A 101 14.11 -9.01 -0.50
CA PRO A 101 13.93 -9.73 -1.75
C PRO A 101 14.67 -9.04 -2.90
N GLU A 102 15.19 -9.84 -3.83
CA GLU A 102 15.70 -9.34 -5.10
C GLU A 102 14.60 -8.66 -5.90
N GLY A 103 14.87 -7.44 -6.40
CA GLY A 103 13.96 -6.69 -7.26
C GLY A 103 12.73 -6.08 -6.56
N ASP A 104 12.69 -6.03 -5.25
CA ASP A 104 11.62 -5.39 -4.50
C ASP A 104 11.58 -3.87 -4.73
N PHE A 105 10.50 -3.24 -4.31
CA PHE A 105 10.22 -1.85 -4.60
C PHE A 105 11.22 -0.89 -3.94
N ALA A 106 11.70 0.08 -4.71
CA ALA A 106 12.76 1.00 -4.30
C ALA A 106 12.49 1.74 -2.97
N SER A 107 11.22 2.06 -2.66
CA SER A 107 10.86 2.71 -1.39
C SER A 107 11.07 1.83 -0.16
N VAL A 108 11.11 0.51 -0.34
CA VAL A 108 11.40 -0.46 0.74
C VAL A 108 12.91 -0.66 0.88
N ILE A 109 13.64 -0.71 -0.24
CA ILE A 109 15.06 -1.07 -0.26
C ILE A 109 15.98 0.13 -0.01
N ASN A 110 15.75 1.24 -0.75
CA ASN A 110 16.72 2.34 -0.80
C ASN A 110 16.98 3.03 0.55
N PRO A 111 16.02 3.19 1.48
CA PRO A 111 16.35 3.77 2.78
C PRO A 111 17.38 2.98 3.59
N PHE A 112 17.57 1.70 3.30
CA PHE A 112 18.67 0.91 3.88
C PHE A 112 19.95 1.01 3.04
N MET A 113 19.82 1.02 1.70
CA MET A 113 20.96 1.07 0.77
C MET A 113 21.77 2.37 0.83
N VAL A 114 21.15 3.49 1.21
CA VAL A 114 21.83 4.79 1.35
C VAL A 114 22.63 4.89 2.65
N ARG A 115 22.55 3.90 3.53
CA ARG A 115 23.33 3.82 4.77
C ARG A 115 24.54 2.93 4.56
N ASP A 116 25.70 3.53 4.46
CA ASP A 116 26.99 2.83 4.26
C ASP A 116 27.38 1.94 5.44
N ASP A 117 26.77 2.14 6.62
CA ASP A 117 27.03 1.40 7.85
C ASP A 117 26.09 0.20 8.06
N LEU A 118 25.15 -0.09 7.12
CA LEU A 118 24.32 -1.29 7.14
C LEU A 118 24.82 -2.33 6.15
N LYS A 119 24.53 -3.59 6.43
CA LYS A 119 24.79 -4.73 5.53
C LYS A 119 23.49 -5.14 4.87
N VAL A 120 23.20 -4.64 3.67
CA VAL A 120 22.00 -5.05 2.93
C VAL A 120 22.31 -6.28 2.08
N ARG A 121 21.57 -7.35 2.32
CA ARG A 121 21.68 -8.62 1.61
C ARG A 121 20.39 -8.91 0.85
N PHE A 122 20.50 -9.51 -0.31
CA PHE A 122 19.37 -9.88 -1.17
C PHE A 122 19.26 -11.38 -1.32
N ALA A 123 18.01 -11.86 -1.43
CA ALA A 123 17.71 -13.26 -1.76
C ALA A 123 16.48 -13.33 -2.67
N PRO A 124 16.31 -14.40 -3.46
CA PRO A 124 15.08 -14.63 -4.21
C PRO A 124 13.87 -14.64 -3.28
N LEU A 125 12.74 -14.09 -3.74
CA LEU A 125 11.50 -13.99 -2.94
C LEU A 125 11.06 -15.36 -2.42
N GLU A 126 11.19 -16.40 -3.24
CA GLU A 126 10.75 -17.76 -2.97
C GLU A 126 11.58 -18.47 -1.89
N SER A 127 12.81 -18.03 -1.67
CA SER A 127 13.75 -18.60 -0.68
C SER A 127 14.12 -17.61 0.42
N LEU A 128 13.34 -16.54 0.57
CA LEU A 128 13.62 -15.46 1.53
C LEU A 128 13.64 -15.99 2.97
N ALA A 129 12.72 -16.88 3.34
CA ALA A 129 12.66 -17.51 4.66
C ALA A 129 13.94 -18.31 4.97
N ASP A 130 14.45 -19.09 3.99
CA ASP A 130 15.67 -19.89 4.14
C ASP A 130 16.94 -19.02 4.24
N ALA A 131 16.86 -17.79 3.74
CA ALA A 131 17.96 -16.85 3.77
C ALA A 131 18.08 -16.08 5.11
N VAL A 132 17.09 -16.14 5.99
CA VAL A 132 17.16 -15.54 7.34
C VAL A 132 18.20 -16.30 8.16
N GLY A 133 19.12 -15.59 8.80
CA GLY A 133 20.19 -16.17 9.61
C GLY A 133 20.39 -15.47 10.96
N PRO A 134 21.34 -15.96 11.76
CA PRO A 134 21.57 -15.43 13.11
C PRO A 134 22.06 -13.97 13.13
N ASP A 135 22.64 -13.48 12.02
CA ASP A 135 23.12 -12.12 11.89
C ASP A 135 22.03 -11.16 11.35
N THR A 136 20.90 -11.69 10.87
CA THR A 136 19.83 -10.90 10.31
C THR A 136 19.11 -10.11 11.41
N ALA A 137 19.18 -8.78 11.35
CA ALA A 137 18.49 -7.88 12.30
C ALA A 137 17.08 -7.53 11.84
N LEU A 138 16.88 -7.39 10.52
CA LEU A 138 15.60 -7.02 9.93
C LEU A 138 15.42 -7.74 8.57
N VAL A 139 14.21 -8.26 8.34
CA VAL A 139 13.76 -8.63 7.00
C VAL A 139 12.78 -7.55 6.52
N ALA A 140 13.08 -6.90 5.38
CA ALA A 140 12.23 -5.88 4.80
C ALA A 140 11.74 -6.32 3.41
N LEU A 141 10.42 -6.44 3.22
CA LEU A 141 9.84 -6.99 2.00
C LEU A 141 8.45 -6.42 1.69
N SER A 142 8.07 -6.43 0.41
CA SER A 142 6.68 -6.22 0.00
C SER A 142 5.87 -7.51 0.12
N ALA A 143 4.68 -7.45 0.72
CA ALA A 143 3.75 -8.60 0.81
C ALA A 143 3.37 -9.14 -0.57
N VAL A 144 3.20 -8.23 -1.53
CA VAL A 144 2.94 -8.54 -2.94
C VAL A 144 3.85 -7.67 -3.80
N GLN A 145 4.57 -8.30 -4.73
CA GLN A 145 5.51 -7.60 -5.59
C GLN A 145 4.80 -6.71 -6.61
N SER A 146 5.14 -5.43 -6.63
CA SER A 146 4.47 -4.45 -7.51
C SER A 146 4.81 -4.64 -8.98
N ALA A 147 5.94 -5.26 -9.30
CA ALA A 147 6.38 -5.50 -10.67
C ALA A 147 5.55 -6.58 -11.37
N ASP A 148 5.20 -7.65 -10.65
CA ASP A 148 4.70 -8.87 -11.27
C ASP A 148 3.54 -9.58 -10.54
N GLY A 149 3.23 -9.16 -9.29
CA GLY A 149 2.15 -9.74 -8.51
C GLY A 149 2.51 -11.02 -7.76
N ARG A 150 3.79 -11.42 -7.71
CA ARG A 150 4.21 -12.52 -6.83
C ARG A 150 3.95 -12.16 -5.38
N THR A 151 3.45 -13.12 -4.61
CA THR A 151 3.14 -12.95 -3.19
C THR A 151 4.21 -13.61 -2.34
N ALA A 152 4.69 -12.90 -1.32
CA ALA A 152 5.66 -13.42 -0.37
C ALA A 152 5.01 -14.48 0.55
N ASP A 153 5.77 -15.49 0.94
CA ASP A 153 5.42 -16.38 2.05
C ASP A 153 5.67 -15.67 3.39
N LEU A 154 4.73 -14.79 3.75
CA LEU A 154 4.83 -14.02 4.99
C LEU A 154 4.87 -14.91 6.24
N ALA A 155 4.19 -16.05 6.22
CA ALA A 155 4.15 -16.97 7.35
C ALA A 155 5.51 -17.67 7.54
N GLY A 156 6.11 -18.15 6.46
CA GLY A 156 7.44 -18.77 6.48
C GLY A 156 8.52 -17.76 6.88
N VAL A 157 8.50 -16.55 6.32
CA VAL A 157 9.44 -15.47 6.71
C VAL A 157 9.25 -15.09 8.17
N ARG A 158 8.00 -14.98 8.67
CA ARG A 158 7.74 -14.69 10.09
C ARG A 158 8.27 -15.78 11.01
N ALA A 159 8.07 -17.03 10.66
CA ALA A 159 8.62 -18.15 11.45
C ALA A 159 10.16 -18.10 11.50
N ALA A 160 10.82 -17.84 10.38
CA ALA A 160 12.26 -17.71 10.31
C ALA A 160 12.79 -16.51 11.10
N THR A 161 12.17 -15.33 10.97
CA THR A 161 12.56 -14.14 11.75
C THR A 161 12.41 -14.36 13.25
N THR A 162 11.31 -15.01 13.67
CA THR A 162 11.10 -15.36 15.08
C THR A 162 12.18 -16.32 15.59
N ALA A 163 12.55 -17.33 14.82
CA ALA A 163 13.56 -18.30 15.20
C ALA A 163 14.97 -17.70 15.38
N HIS A 164 15.27 -16.63 14.65
CA HIS A 164 16.58 -15.95 14.70
C HIS A 164 16.56 -14.64 15.48
N GLY A 165 15.42 -14.23 16.06
CA GLY A 165 15.29 -12.96 16.79
C GLY A 165 15.37 -11.72 15.90
N ALA A 166 15.15 -11.87 14.59
CA ALA A 166 15.09 -10.78 13.64
C ALA A 166 13.71 -10.11 13.66
N ARG A 167 13.65 -8.82 13.32
CA ARG A 167 12.39 -8.09 13.11
C ARG A 167 11.91 -8.21 11.66
N MET A 168 10.64 -7.87 11.45
CA MET A 168 10.04 -7.91 10.12
C MET A 168 9.35 -6.58 9.79
N LEU A 169 9.69 -6.02 8.61
CA LEU A 169 9.00 -4.90 7.98
C LEU A 169 8.28 -5.39 6.74
N VAL A 170 6.97 -5.23 6.68
CA VAL A 170 6.15 -5.62 5.53
C VAL A 170 5.57 -4.38 4.85
N ASP A 171 5.88 -4.17 3.58
CA ASP A 171 5.17 -3.19 2.74
C ASP A 171 3.87 -3.83 2.22
N ALA A 172 2.76 -3.39 2.79
CA ALA A 172 1.41 -3.79 2.41
C ALA A 172 0.78 -2.90 1.32
N SER A 173 1.55 -2.01 0.67
CA SER A 173 1.01 -1.09 -0.36
C SER A 173 0.36 -1.78 -1.54
N GLN A 174 0.71 -3.04 -1.82
CA GLN A 174 0.08 -3.86 -2.86
C GLN A 174 -0.84 -4.93 -2.27
N ALA A 175 -1.10 -4.91 -0.96
CA ALA A 175 -1.93 -5.89 -0.25
C ALA A 175 -3.13 -5.26 0.45
N ALA A 176 -2.91 -4.23 1.29
CA ALA A 176 -3.96 -3.57 2.06
C ALA A 176 -5.03 -2.97 1.14
N GLY A 177 -6.28 -3.38 1.35
CA GLY A 177 -7.45 -2.94 0.59
C GLY A 177 -8.05 -4.00 -0.35
N TRP A 178 -7.30 -5.10 -0.66
CA TRP A 178 -7.85 -6.23 -1.42
C TRP A 178 -7.50 -7.60 -0.81
N LEU A 179 -6.31 -7.72 -0.20
CA LEU A 179 -5.89 -8.95 0.47
C LEU A 179 -6.37 -8.91 1.92
N PRO A 180 -7.02 -9.95 2.44
CA PRO A 180 -7.20 -10.13 3.88
C PRO A 180 -5.82 -10.19 4.56
N PHE A 181 -5.40 -9.06 5.09
CA PHE A 181 -4.04 -8.85 5.61
C PHE A 181 -4.12 -8.48 7.09
N ASP A 182 -3.53 -9.32 7.94
CA ASP A 182 -3.37 -9.04 9.36
C ASP A 182 -1.96 -8.49 9.62
N ALA A 183 -1.88 -7.24 10.07
CA ALA A 183 -0.61 -6.59 10.42
C ALA A 183 -0.15 -6.90 11.85
N SER A 184 -1.00 -7.55 12.67
CA SER A 184 -0.73 -7.77 14.10
C SER A 184 0.55 -8.56 14.39
N PRO A 185 0.97 -9.55 13.56
CA PRO A 185 2.18 -10.34 13.85
C PRO A 185 3.50 -9.61 13.58
N TYR A 186 3.49 -8.48 12.87
CA TYR A 186 4.70 -7.83 12.40
C TYR A 186 5.10 -6.65 13.29
N GLU A 187 6.42 -6.45 13.46
CA GLU A 187 6.95 -5.29 14.18
C GLU A 187 6.62 -4.00 13.44
N TYR A 188 6.73 -4.03 12.09
CA TYR A 188 6.44 -2.88 11.25
C TYR A 188 5.64 -3.28 10.02
N THR A 189 4.61 -2.51 9.69
CA THR A 189 4.03 -2.54 8.33
C THR A 189 3.91 -1.12 7.79
N VAL A 190 4.05 -0.97 6.48
CA VAL A 190 3.83 0.30 5.79
C VAL A 190 2.85 0.11 4.65
N ALA A 191 2.06 1.14 4.34
CA ALA A 191 1.14 1.09 3.20
C ALA A 191 0.96 2.47 2.57
N ALA A 192 0.97 2.53 1.23
CA ALA A 192 0.58 3.71 0.48
C ALA A 192 -0.94 3.71 0.27
N GLY A 193 -1.61 4.82 0.65
CA GLY A 193 -3.07 4.93 0.56
C GLY A 193 -3.62 5.04 -0.86
N TYR A 194 -2.82 5.48 -1.83
CA TYR A 194 -3.27 5.84 -3.17
C TYR A 194 -3.39 4.69 -4.18
N LYS A 195 -3.27 3.44 -3.74
CA LYS A 195 -3.42 2.25 -4.60
C LYS A 195 -4.74 1.55 -4.30
N TRP A 196 -4.69 0.44 -3.59
CA TRP A 196 -5.83 -0.42 -3.27
C TRP A 196 -6.73 0.15 -2.16
N LEU A 197 -6.21 1.11 -1.37
CA LEU A 197 -6.99 1.85 -0.38
C LEU A 197 -7.73 3.07 -0.99
N LEU A 198 -7.58 3.30 -2.30
CA LEU A 198 -8.32 4.27 -3.12
C LEU A 198 -8.25 5.72 -2.61
N ALA A 199 -7.22 6.08 -1.84
CA ALA A 199 -6.96 7.45 -1.41
C ALA A 199 -6.09 8.20 -2.44
N SER A 200 -5.81 9.46 -2.19
CA SER A 200 -4.89 10.24 -3.01
C SER A 200 -3.43 10.07 -2.57
N ARG A 201 -2.49 10.54 -3.40
CA ARG A 201 -1.08 10.67 -2.98
C ARG A 201 -0.95 11.60 -1.79
N GLY A 202 0.08 11.39 -0.95
CA GLY A 202 0.26 12.11 0.30
C GLY A 202 -0.44 11.43 1.48
N VAL A 203 -0.96 10.20 1.30
CA VAL A 203 -1.50 9.37 2.38
C VAL A 203 -0.68 8.09 2.46
N SER A 204 -0.13 7.83 3.62
CA SER A 204 0.54 6.57 3.96
C SER A 204 0.31 6.22 5.42
N TYR A 205 0.48 4.96 5.74
CA TYR A 205 0.31 4.42 7.07
C TYR A 205 1.56 3.65 7.48
N LEU A 206 1.92 3.75 8.74
CA LEU A 206 2.93 2.93 9.42
C LEU A 206 2.25 2.25 10.59
N THR A 207 2.33 0.92 10.71
CA THR A 207 2.00 0.25 11.96
C THR A 207 3.28 -0.13 12.70
N VAL A 208 3.27 0.00 14.02
CA VAL A 208 4.39 -0.36 14.88
C VAL A 208 3.86 -1.20 16.02
N SER A 209 4.47 -2.37 16.29
CA SER A 209 4.09 -3.16 17.48
C SER A 209 4.44 -2.40 18.77
N GLU A 210 3.75 -2.68 19.88
CA GLU A 210 4.01 -2.01 21.15
C GLU A 210 5.49 -2.12 21.54
N GLU A 211 6.09 -3.30 21.42
CA GLU A 211 7.48 -3.55 21.77
C GLU A 211 8.45 -2.80 20.84
N ALA A 212 8.07 -2.58 19.59
CA ALA A 212 8.90 -1.89 18.63
C ALA A 212 8.82 -0.36 18.76
N GLN A 213 7.75 0.20 19.34
CA GLN A 213 7.56 1.65 19.46
C GLN A 213 8.70 2.33 20.24
N ASP A 214 9.19 1.71 21.29
CA ASP A 214 10.27 2.28 22.11
C ASP A 214 11.66 2.14 21.48
N THR A 215 11.76 1.39 20.38
CA THR A 215 13.01 1.21 19.63
C THR A 215 13.19 2.21 18.49
N LEU A 216 12.14 2.96 18.16
CA LEU A 216 12.17 3.98 17.11
C LEU A 216 12.34 5.38 17.73
N THR A 217 13.31 6.15 17.24
CA THR A 217 13.42 7.57 17.53
C THR A 217 12.51 8.35 16.58
N PRO A 218 11.56 9.17 17.06
CA PRO A 218 10.65 9.93 16.21
C PRO A 218 11.38 11.10 15.51
N LEU A 219 12.19 10.81 14.50
CA LEU A 219 13.06 11.80 13.84
C LEU A 219 12.28 12.91 13.10
N HIS A 220 11.03 12.65 12.75
CA HIS A 220 10.15 13.59 12.05
C HIS A 220 9.16 14.28 13.00
N ALA A 221 9.33 14.11 14.33
CA ALA A 221 8.40 14.65 15.32
C ALA A 221 8.30 16.17 15.23
N GLY A 222 7.17 16.64 14.70
CA GLY A 222 6.71 18.02 14.82
C GLY A 222 5.63 18.13 15.91
N TRP A 223 4.95 19.27 15.97
CA TRP A 223 3.88 19.52 16.95
C TRP A 223 2.74 18.50 16.88
N VAL A 224 2.47 17.89 15.71
CA VAL A 224 1.45 16.82 15.53
C VAL A 224 1.78 15.56 16.31
N ALA A 225 3.08 15.26 16.47
CA ALA A 225 3.57 14.11 17.22
C ALA A 225 3.55 14.29 18.74
N ALA A 226 3.21 15.49 19.21
CA ALA A 226 3.11 15.81 20.63
C ALA A 226 1.84 15.25 21.27
N GLU A 227 1.88 14.97 22.57
CA GLU A 227 0.69 14.57 23.35
C GLU A 227 -0.41 15.64 23.26
N SER A 228 -0.06 16.91 23.52
CA SER A 228 -0.92 18.08 23.29
C SER A 228 -0.41 18.85 22.09
N MET A 229 -1.06 18.65 20.95
CA MET A 229 -0.64 19.25 19.66
C MET A 229 -0.61 20.79 19.74
N TRP A 230 -1.71 21.41 20.18
CA TRP A 230 -1.87 22.86 20.15
C TRP A 230 -0.94 23.59 21.12
N ASP A 231 -0.64 22.97 22.28
CA ASP A 231 0.30 23.53 23.25
C ASP A 231 1.75 23.37 22.82
N SER A 232 2.00 22.50 21.82
CA SER A 232 3.33 22.17 21.30
C SER A 232 3.64 22.81 19.96
N THR A 233 2.81 23.78 19.50
CA THR A 233 2.98 24.43 18.21
C THR A 233 4.30 25.19 18.10
N TYR A 234 4.82 25.73 19.20
CA TYR A 234 6.05 26.51 19.24
C TYR A 234 7.00 26.00 20.32
N GLY A 235 8.30 26.07 20.01
CA GLY A 235 9.36 25.65 20.95
C GLY A 235 9.62 24.14 20.96
N PRO A 236 10.42 23.65 21.91
CA PRO A 236 10.72 22.22 22.02
C PRO A 236 9.50 21.41 22.47
N LEU A 237 9.34 20.21 21.91
CA LEU A 237 8.35 19.26 22.37
C LEU A 237 8.68 18.80 23.80
N THR A 238 7.75 18.98 24.73
CA THR A 238 7.92 18.54 26.12
C THR A 238 7.52 17.09 26.33
N ARG A 239 6.55 16.59 25.53
CA ARG A 239 6.02 15.23 25.63
C ARG A 239 5.51 14.74 24.27
N LEU A 240 5.99 13.59 23.86
CA LEU A 240 5.50 12.89 22.67
C LEU A 240 4.15 12.23 22.95
N ALA A 241 3.34 12.05 21.92
CA ALA A 241 2.11 11.30 21.98
C ALA A 241 2.33 9.84 22.41
N HIS A 242 1.33 9.26 23.03
CA HIS A 242 1.30 7.84 23.30
C HIS A 242 1.10 7.03 22.01
N GLY A 243 1.60 5.81 22.00
CA GLY A 243 1.45 4.91 20.85
C GLY A 243 2.21 5.39 19.60
N ALA A 244 1.85 4.86 18.46
CA ALA A 244 2.49 5.17 17.19
C ALA A 244 2.20 6.60 16.70
N ARG A 245 1.23 7.33 17.27
CA ARG A 245 0.97 8.74 16.94
C ARG A 245 2.20 9.62 17.14
N ARG A 246 3.15 9.22 17.98
CA ARG A 246 4.46 9.91 18.14
C ARG A 246 5.31 9.93 16.85
N PHE A 247 4.96 9.13 15.85
CA PHE A 247 5.61 9.05 14.54
C PHE A 247 4.83 9.76 13.44
N ASP A 248 3.73 10.45 13.76
CA ASP A 248 2.93 11.16 12.77
C ASP A 248 3.71 12.28 12.11
N GLU A 249 3.54 12.37 10.80
CA GLU A 249 3.86 13.56 10.02
C GLU A 249 2.67 14.52 10.00
N SER A 250 2.91 15.81 9.70
CA SER A 250 1.82 16.75 9.44
C SER A 250 0.97 16.25 8.26
N PRO A 251 -0.33 15.98 8.46
CA PRO A 251 -1.13 15.29 7.46
C PRO A 251 -1.40 16.15 6.22
N ALA A 252 -1.35 15.52 5.05
CA ALA A 252 -1.86 16.10 3.80
C ALA A 252 -3.40 16.10 3.83
N PHE A 253 -4.03 17.10 4.46
CA PHE A 253 -5.47 17.13 4.76
C PHE A 253 -6.35 16.76 3.56
N LEU A 254 -6.10 17.32 2.35
CA LEU A 254 -6.85 16.95 1.14
C LEU A 254 -6.81 15.42 0.88
N GLY A 255 -5.65 14.80 1.12
CA GLY A 255 -5.48 13.36 0.96
C GLY A 255 -6.26 12.56 2.00
N TYR A 256 -6.16 12.94 3.27
CA TYR A 256 -6.86 12.26 4.36
C TYR A 256 -8.37 12.46 4.30
N HIS A 257 -8.85 13.60 3.80
CA HIS A 257 -10.28 13.78 3.52
C HIS A 257 -10.77 12.84 2.42
N ALA A 258 -9.99 12.65 1.34
CA ALA A 258 -10.31 11.64 0.32
C ALA A 258 -10.26 10.21 0.87
N ALA A 259 -9.34 9.90 1.79
CA ALA A 259 -9.19 8.57 2.36
C ALA A 259 -10.41 8.12 3.18
N GLY A 260 -11.08 9.03 3.87
CA GLY A 260 -12.26 8.70 4.70
C GLY A 260 -13.36 7.96 3.92
N PRO A 261 -13.96 8.56 2.88
CA PRO A 261 -14.95 7.88 2.04
C PRO A 261 -14.43 6.61 1.36
N SER A 262 -13.15 6.60 0.96
CA SER A 262 -12.54 5.43 0.31
C SER A 262 -12.44 4.23 1.25
N LEU A 263 -11.96 4.43 2.48
CA LEU A 263 -11.87 3.36 3.47
C LEU A 263 -13.26 2.91 3.93
N ALA A 264 -14.22 3.83 4.09
CA ALA A 264 -15.60 3.51 4.43
C ALA A 264 -16.27 2.65 3.33
N LEU A 265 -15.97 2.89 2.05
CA LEU A 265 -16.41 2.06 0.94
C LEU A 265 -15.85 0.63 1.06
N LEU A 266 -14.54 0.49 1.31
CA LEU A 266 -13.89 -0.81 1.48
C LEU A 266 -14.44 -1.57 2.69
N GLU A 267 -14.66 -0.90 3.84
CA GLU A 267 -15.26 -1.52 5.02
C GLU A 267 -16.70 -1.97 4.75
N ARG A 268 -17.51 -1.18 4.04
CA ARG A 268 -18.90 -1.51 3.68
C ARG A 268 -18.97 -2.73 2.77
N ILE A 269 -18.07 -2.87 1.79
CA ILE A 269 -18.01 -4.01 0.88
C ILE A 269 -17.43 -5.22 1.59
N GLY A 270 -16.42 -5.02 2.43
CA GLY A 270 -15.66 -6.07 3.10
C GLY A 270 -14.47 -6.56 2.27
N ILE A 271 -13.31 -6.66 2.90
CA ILE A 271 -12.04 -7.02 2.22
C ILE A 271 -12.10 -8.44 1.60
N ASP A 272 -12.76 -9.38 2.24
CA ASP A 272 -12.93 -10.74 1.70
C ASP A 272 -13.71 -10.75 0.38
N ALA A 273 -14.75 -9.91 0.28
CA ALA A 273 -15.53 -9.77 -0.95
C ALA A 273 -14.71 -9.07 -2.07
N VAL A 274 -13.94 -8.05 -1.72
CA VAL A 274 -12.98 -7.40 -2.65
C VAL A 274 -11.94 -8.42 -3.12
N HIS A 275 -11.36 -9.20 -2.22
CA HIS A 275 -10.38 -10.24 -2.54
C HIS A 275 -10.94 -11.27 -3.53
N ALA A 276 -12.13 -11.80 -3.25
CA ALA A 276 -12.78 -12.77 -4.11
C ALA A 276 -13.05 -12.21 -5.52
N HIS A 277 -13.54 -10.97 -5.60
CA HIS A 277 -13.80 -10.27 -6.85
C HIS A 277 -12.52 -10.03 -7.67
N ASP A 278 -11.53 -9.41 -7.06
CA ASP A 278 -10.28 -9.00 -7.72
C ASP A 278 -9.49 -10.21 -8.25
N THR A 279 -9.43 -11.28 -7.44
CA THR A 279 -8.74 -12.52 -7.84
C THR A 279 -9.50 -13.30 -8.91
N ALA A 280 -10.84 -13.27 -8.91
CA ALA A 280 -11.65 -13.88 -9.97
C ALA A 280 -11.44 -13.19 -11.32
N LEU A 281 -11.39 -11.85 -11.37
CA LEU A 281 -11.07 -11.09 -12.59
C LEU A 281 -9.66 -11.41 -13.09
N ALA A 282 -8.68 -11.46 -12.20
CA ALA A 282 -7.32 -11.84 -12.55
C ALA A 282 -7.22 -13.27 -13.10
N ALA A 283 -7.93 -14.22 -12.50
CA ALA A 283 -7.99 -15.60 -12.97
C ALA A 283 -8.63 -15.69 -14.39
N ARG A 284 -9.73 -14.94 -14.63
CA ARG A 284 -10.34 -14.82 -15.97
C ARG A 284 -9.34 -14.29 -16.98
N TYR A 285 -8.60 -13.24 -16.64
CA TYR A 285 -7.58 -12.65 -17.52
C TYR A 285 -6.46 -13.66 -17.82
N ARG A 286 -5.93 -14.35 -16.80
CA ARG A 286 -4.91 -15.40 -16.98
C ARG A 286 -5.39 -16.52 -17.91
N ALA A 287 -6.63 -16.98 -17.73
CA ALA A 287 -7.22 -17.99 -18.62
C ALA A 287 -7.38 -17.47 -20.07
N GLY A 288 -7.71 -16.19 -20.23
CA GLY A 288 -7.76 -15.54 -21.54
C GLY A 288 -6.39 -15.47 -22.22
N LEU A 289 -5.37 -15.04 -21.48
CA LEU A 289 -3.99 -14.98 -21.97
C LEU A 289 -3.47 -16.35 -22.44
N ALA A 290 -3.77 -17.42 -21.69
CA ALA A 290 -3.40 -18.78 -22.10
C ALA A 290 -4.01 -19.18 -23.44
N ARG A 291 -5.27 -18.80 -23.71
CA ARG A 291 -5.92 -19.02 -25.02
C ARG A 291 -5.25 -18.23 -26.16
N LEU A 292 -4.68 -17.07 -25.85
CA LEU A 292 -3.90 -16.25 -26.79
C LEU A 292 -2.43 -16.69 -26.91
N GLY A 293 -2.02 -17.75 -26.21
CA GLY A 293 -0.65 -18.25 -26.23
C GLY A 293 0.35 -17.44 -25.41
N HIS A 294 -0.12 -16.64 -24.45
CA HIS A 294 0.72 -15.87 -23.56
C HIS A 294 0.78 -16.51 -22.17
N GLU A 295 1.97 -16.57 -21.59
CA GLU A 295 2.20 -17.03 -20.23
C GLU A 295 2.49 -15.84 -19.30
N PRO A 296 1.55 -15.48 -18.41
CA PRO A 296 1.81 -14.47 -17.38
C PRO A 296 2.71 -15.03 -16.28
N VAL A 297 3.39 -14.13 -15.56
CA VAL A 297 4.13 -14.50 -14.35
C VAL A 297 3.21 -15.27 -13.39
N PRO A 298 3.63 -16.42 -12.85
CA PRO A 298 2.80 -17.21 -11.93
C PRO A 298 2.39 -16.42 -10.67
N GLY A 299 1.18 -16.67 -10.18
CA GLY A 299 0.66 -16.05 -8.95
C GLY A 299 -0.87 -15.96 -8.93
N GLY A 300 -1.43 -15.67 -7.74
CA GLY A 300 -2.87 -15.52 -7.52
C GLY A 300 -3.34 -14.09 -7.30
N ALA A 301 -2.41 -13.12 -7.23
CA ALA A 301 -2.76 -11.72 -6.97
C ALA A 301 -3.56 -11.09 -8.13
N PRO A 302 -4.34 -10.02 -7.85
CA PRO A 302 -5.04 -9.26 -8.89
C PRO A 302 -4.08 -8.42 -9.76
N ILE A 303 -2.80 -8.50 -9.53
CA ILE A 303 -1.73 -7.97 -10.40
C ILE A 303 -1.29 -9.10 -11.33
N VAL A 304 -1.45 -8.90 -12.63
CA VAL A 304 -1.05 -9.87 -13.65
C VAL A 304 -0.03 -9.23 -14.59
N SER A 305 1.16 -9.80 -14.64
CA SER A 305 2.29 -9.33 -15.44
C SER A 305 2.58 -10.31 -16.56
N VAL A 306 2.68 -9.81 -17.80
CA VAL A 306 2.87 -10.64 -19.00
C VAL A 306 4.20 -10.28 -19.66
N PRO A 307 5.19 -11.19 -19.62
CA PRO A 307 6.49 -10.98 -20.25
C PRO A 307 6.37 -10.69 -21.77
N GLY A 308 7.25 -9.83 -22.26
CA GLY A 308 7.35 -9.52 -23.69
C GLY A 308 6.26 -8.60 -24.25
N LEU A 309 5.20 -8.29 -23.50
CA LEU A 309 4.09 -7.45 -23.99
C LEU A 309 4.18 -5.98 -23.59
N ALA A 310 5.28 -5.50 -23.01
CA ALA A 310 5.42 -4.08 -22.61
C ALA A 310 5.16 -3.11 -23.76
N GLY A 311 5.56 -3.44 -24.98
CA GLY A 311 5.36 -2.63 -26.17
C GLY A 311 3.89 -2.42 -26.57
N ARG A 312 2.97 -3.25 -26.08
CA ARG A 312 1.52 -3.12 -26.36
C ARG A 312 0.85 -1.99 -25.56
N GLN A 313 1.49 -1.46 -24.51
CA GLN A 313 0.90 -0.45 -23.62
C GLN A 313 0.38 0.78 -24.38
N GLY A 314 1.13 1.31 -25.34
CA GLY A 314 0.72 2.49 -26.12
C GLY A 314 -0.53 2.24 -26.96
N ALA A 315 -0.62 1.10 -27.63
CA ALA A 315 -1.79 0.70 -28.42
C ALA A 315 -3.02 0.49 -27.53
N LEU A 316 -2.86 -0.17 -26.37
CA LEU A 316 -3.92 -0.35 -25.38
C LEU A 316 -4.44 0.99 -24.87
N LEU A 317 -3.56 1.93 -24.54
CA LEU A 317 -3.95 3.27 -24.09
C LEU A 317 -4.77 4.00 -25.17
N SER A 318 -4.36 3.90 -26.44
CA SER A 318 -5.10 4.48 -27.57
C SER A 318 -6.48 3.84 -27.76
N ALA A 319 -6.67 2.58 -27.37
CA ALA A 319 -7.95 1.88 -27.33
C ALA A 319 -8.77 2.16 -26.05
N GLY A 320 -8.32 3.06 -25.17
CA GLY A 320 -9.00 3.40 -23.92
C GLY A 320 -8.79 2.37 -22.80
N VAL A 321 -7.78 1.49 -22.92
CA VAL A 321 -7.42 0.49 -21.92
C VAL A 321 -6.13 0.94 -21.21
N VAL A 322 -6.24 1.29 -19.93
CA VAL A 322 -5.13 1.82 -19.14
C VAL A 322 -4.43 0.69 -18.36
N THR A 323 -3.22 0.38 -18.76
CA THR A 323 -2.33 -0.62 -18.15
C THR A 323 -0.98 0.02 -17.82
N ALA A 324 -0.01 -0.77 -17.33
CA ALA A 324 1.35 -0.29 -17.10
C ALA A 324 2.39 -1.23 -17.76
N ALA A 325 3.53 -0.67 -18.15
CA ALA A 325 4.73 -1.44 -18.45
C ALA A 325 5.68 -1.40 -17.25
N ARG A 326 6.12 -2.57 -16.78
CA ARG A 326 7.04 -2.69 -15.63
C ARG A 326 8.05 -3.81 -15.91
N ALA A 327 9.34 -3.54 -15.68
CA ALA A 327 10.41 -4.52 -15.87
C ALA A 327 10.34 -5.27 -17.22
N GLY A 328 9.97 -4.58 -18.30
CA GLY A 328 9.81 -5.20 -19.63
C GLY A 328 8.49 -5.94 -19.87
N ASN A 329 7.62 -6.05 -18.89
CA ASN A 329 6.34 -6.75 -18.96
C ASN A 329 5.16 -5.79 -19.05
N LEU A 330 4.07 -6.23 -19.69
CA LEU A 330 2.77 -5.57 -19.59
C LEU A 330 2.11 -5.99 -18.26
N ARG A 331 1.72 -5.03 -17.43
CA ARG A 331 1.05 -5.28 -16.17
C ARG A 331 -0.37 -4.73 -16.15
N ALA A 332 -1.34 -5.59 -15.93
CA ALA A 332 -2.71 -5.24 -15.59
C ALA A 332 -2.97 -5.48 -14.10
N SER A 333 -3.83 -4.68 -13.49
CA SER A 333 -4.25 -4.86 -12.09
C SER A 333 -5.73 -4.52 -11.94
N PHE A 334 -6.48 -5.46 -11.36
CA PHE A 334 -7.94 -5.45 -11.24
C PHE A 334 -8.34 -5.06 -9.83
N HIS A 335 -9.39 -4.27 -9.69
CA HIS A 335 -9.94 -3.90 -8.40
C HIS A 335 -11.46 -3.77 -8.48
N LEU A 336 -12.09 -3.54 -7.35
CA LEU A 336 -13.54 -3.55 -7.13
C LEU A 336 -14.38 -2.77 -8.18
N TYR A 337 -13.81 -1.84 -8.90
CA TYR A 337 -14.47 -1.09 -9.96
C TYR A 337 -14.38 -1.71 -11.36
N ASN A 338 -13.62 -2.81 -11.51
CA ASN A 338 -13.50 -3.53 -12.77
C ASN A 338 -14.57 -4.62 -12.88
N THR A 339 -14.82 -5.02 -14.12
CA THR A 339 -15.83 -6.01 -14.50
C THR A 339 -15.24 -7.05 -15.44
N GLU A 340 -15.97 -8.16 -15.67
CA GLU A 340 -15.60 -9.12 -16.72
C GLU A 340 -15.50 -8.48 -18.11
N ALA A 341 -16.36 -7.48 -18.40
CA ALA A 341 -16.30 -6.74 -19.67
C ALA A 341 -14.98 -5.97 -19.85
N ASP A 342 -14.37 -5.48 -18.76
CA ASP A 342 -13.04 -4.84 -18.82
C ASP A 342 -11.95 -5.86 -19.14
N VAL A 343 -12.04 -7.07 -18.58
CA VAL A 343 -11.13 -8.18 -18.91
C VAL A 343 -11.27 -8.56 -20.39
N ASP A 344 -12.50 -8.72 -20.88
CA ASP A 344 -12.75 -9.10 -22.26
C ASP A 344 -12.27 -8.01 -23.22
N ARG A 345 -12.47 -6.73 -22.90
CA ARG A 345 -11.95 -5.61 -23.68
C ARG A 345 -10.42 -5.62 -23.78
N LEU A 346 -9.73 -5.89 -22.65
CA LEU A 346 -8.27 -6.01 -22.64
C LEU A 346 -7.81 -7.17 -23.53
N LEU A 347 -8.43 -8.36 -23.41
CA LEU A 347 -8.08 -9.53 -24.22
C LEU A 347 -8.28 -9.27 -25.72
N ASN A 348 -9.44 -8.73 -26.11
CA ASN A 348 -9.72 -8.39 -27.51
C ASN A 348 -8.71 -7.38 -28.08
N ALA A 349 -8.28 -6.40 -27.26
CA ALA A 349 -7.26 -5.44 -27.67
C ALA A 349 -5.83 -6.03 -27.76
N LEU A 350 -5.60 -7.20 -27.17
CA LEU A 350 -4.34 -7.95 -27.32
C LEU A 350 -4.32 -8.88 -28.52
N GLU A 351 -5.49 -9.33 -29.01
CA GLU A 351 -5.61 -10.17 -30.21
C GLU A 351 -5.29 -9.39 -31.50
N GLY A 352 -5.63 -8.10 -31.56
CA GLY A 352 -5.39 -7.20 -32.72
C GLY A 352 -4.01 -6.52 -32.63
#